data_678ab421ccdd6c6182b584609fa231fc
#
_entry.id   678ab421ccdd6c6182b584609fa231fc
#
_cell.length_a   1.000
_cell.length_b   1.000
_cell.length_c   1.000
_cell.angle_alpha   90.00
_cell.angle_beta   90.00
_cell.angle_gamma   90.00
#
_symmetry.space_group_name_H-M   'P 1'
#
loop_
_entity.id
_entity.type
_entity.pdbx_description
1 polymer ?
#
loop_
_entity_poly.entity_id
_entity_poly.type
_entity_poly.pdbx_seq_one_letter_code
_entity_poly.pdbx_strand_id
1 'polypeptide(L)'
;MKPSTKTNVLKDSADNLHDQSIIDTARKVLNIESQAIAELGNRIDDQFVNVVHHLNQCKHLVVTGVGKSGLIGKKISSTFSSIGLPSLFLHASEASHGDLGMISEGDTVIAISNSGETEEIVKLLPVFNRIQCTLVGMTGNMESSLAKQSDYVLDVSVKEE
;
A
#
# COMPACT_ATOMS: atom_id res chain seq x y z
N MET A 1 -48.37 -14.30 39.10
CA MET A 1 -47.90 -14.98 37.88
C MET A 1 -46.46 -14.52 37.62
N LYS A 2 -45.49 -15.39 37.78
CA LYS A 2 -44.09 -15.05 37.49
C LYS A 2 -43.85 -15.17 35.96
N PRO A 3 -43.20 -14.22 35.28
CA PRO A 3 -42.91 -14.36 33.88
C PRO A 3 -41.84 -15.43 33.63
N SER A 4 -42.04 -16.15 32.57
CA SER A 4 -41.38 -17.37 32.11
C SER A 4 -39.86 -17.23 31.97
N THR A 5 -39.14 -18.08 32.68
CA THR A 5 -37.68 -18.28 32.65
C THR A 5 -37.15 -18.73 31.25
N LYS A 6 -38.03 -19.16 30.35
CA LYS A 6 -37.65 -19.65 29.01
C LYS A 6 -37.25 -18.57 28.02
N THR A 7 -37.73 -17.33 28.15
CA THR A 7 -37.46 -16.23 27.21
C THR A 7 -36.06 -15.64 27.39
N ASN A 8 -35.49 -15.70 28.59
CA ASN A 8 -34.14 -15.21 28.86
C ASN A 8 -33.06 -16.18 28.34
N VAL A 9 -33.24 -17.49 28.47
CA VAL A 9 -32.26 -18.50 28.02
C VAL A 9 -32.07 -18.49 26.50
N LEU A 10 -33.15 -18.25 25.73
CA LEU A 10 -33.04 -18.15 24.26
C LEU A 10 -32.41 -16.85 23.79
N LYS A 11 -32.55 -15.76 24.52
CA LYS A 11 -31.92 -14.47 24.23
C LYS A 11 -30.43 -14.53 24.53
N ASP A 12 -30.03 -15.06 25.68
CA ASP A 12 -28.64 -15.26 26.07
C ASP A 12 -27.90 -16.21 25.12
N SER A 13 -28.58 -17.24 24.58
CA SER A 13 -27.99 -18.15 23.58
C SER A 13 -27.80 -17.49 22.20
N ALA A 14 -28.72 -16.62 21.78
CA ALA A 14 -28.60 -15.88 20.53
C ALA A 14 -27.51 -14.82 20.60
N ASP A 15 -27.42 -14.11 21.72
CA ASP A 15 -26.38 -13.12 21.96
C ASP A 15 -24.99 -13.79 22.02
N ASN A 16 -24.85 -14.95 22.69
CA ASN A 16 -23.61 -15.72 22.70
C ASN A 16 -23.19 -16.26 21.31
N LEU A 17 -24.14 -16.66 20.46
CA LEU A 17 -23.87 -17.08 19.09
C LEU A 17 -23.39 -15.91 18.22
N HIS A 18 -23.95 -14.72 18.45
CA HIS A 18 -23.55 -13.51 17.77
C HIS A 18 -22.13 -13.09 18.19
N ASP A 19 -21.82 -13.10 19.46
CA ASP A 19 -20.50 -12.80 20.01
C ASP A 19 -19.43 -13.77 19.48
N GLN A 20 -19.75 -15.08 19.43
CA GLN A 20 -18.82 -16.07 18.86
C GLN A 20 -18.56 -15.82 17.38
N SER A 21 -19.59 -15.43 16.62
CA SER A 21 -19.45 -15.07 15.19
C SER A 21 -18.51 -13.86 14.98
N ILE A 22 -18.59 -12.86 15.87
CA ILE A 22 -17.69 -11.69 15.84
C ILE A 22 -16.24 -12.12 16.09
N ILE A 23 -16.01 -12.95 17.09
CA ILE A 23 -14.69 -13.48 17.44
C ILE A 23 -14.10 -14.29 16.27
N ASP A 24 -14.91 -15.17 15.68
CA ASP A 24 -14.47 -16.03 14.57
C ASP A 24 -14.15 -15.20 13.31
N THR A 25 -14.94 -14.14 13.05
CA THR A 25 -14.66 -13.18 11.97
C THR A 25 -13.34 -12.46 12.21
N ALA A 26 -13.10 -11.96 13.41
CA ALA A 26 -11.85 -11.29 13.75
C ALA A 26 -10.63 -12.23 13.57
N ARG A 27 -10.75 -13.48 14.03
CA ARG A 27 -9.69 -14.50 13.83
C ARG A 27 -9.46 -14.81 12.36
N LYS A 28 -10.53 -14.91 11.56
CA LYS A 28 -10.44 -15.13 10.11
C LYS A 28 -9.65 -14.00 9.44
N VAL A 29 -9.97 -12.74 9.73
CA VAL A 29 -9.26 -11.57 9.19
C VAL A 29 -7.76 -11.62 9.54
N LEU A 30 -7.43 -11.83 10.82
CA LEU A 30 -6.04 -11.94 11.25
C LEU A 30 -5.27 -13.07 10.57
N ASN A 31 -5.94 -14.20 10.30
CA ASN A 31 -5.32 -15.31 9.58
C ASN A 31 -5.06 -14.96 8.11
N ILE A 32 -6.02 -14.30 7.43
CA ILE A 32 -5.85 -13.84 6.04
C ILE A 32 -4.67 -12.87 5.94
N GLU A 33 -4.63 -11.86 6.81
CA GLU A 33 -3.55 -10.88 6.85
C GLU A 33 -2.18 -11.53 7.14
N SER A 34 -2.14 -12.45 8.11
CA SER A 34 -0.91 -13.18 8.45
C SER A 34 -0.40 -14.03 7.29
N GLN A 35 -1.29 -14.70 6.56
CA GLN A 35 -0.93 -15.48 5.37
C GLN A 35 -0.45 -14.58 4.24
N ALA A 36 -1.09 -13.44 4.01
CA ALA A 36 -0.66 -12.47 2.99
C ALA A 36 0.76 -11.97 3.26
N ILE A 37 1.09 -11.66 4.53
CA ILE A 37 2.45 -11.25 4.93
C ILE A 37 3.45 -12.40 4.74
N ALA A 38 3.10 -13.62 5.11
CA ALA A 38 3.97 -14.79 4.93
C ALA A 38 4.25 -15.08 3.45
N GLU A 39 3.24 -14.94 2.58
CA GLU A 39 3.39 -15.11 1.13
C GLU A 39 4.23 -13.99 0.49
N LEU A 40 4.18 -12.77 1.02
CA LEU A 40 5.03 -11.67 0.57
C LEU A 40 6.52 -12.02 0.72
N GLY A 41 6.90 -12.76 1.76
CA GLY A 41 8.27 -13.24 1.96
C GLY A 41 8.83 -14.04 0.77
N ASN A 42 7.98 -14.76 0.04
CA ASN A 42 8.37 -15.52 -1.15
C ASN A 42 8.63 -14.65 -2.39
N ARG A 43 8.25 -13.38 -2.35
CA ARG A 43 8.45 -12.38 -3.42
C ARG A 43 9.61 -11.43 -3.14
N ILE A 44 10.30 -11.60 -2.01
CA ILE A 44 11.54 -10.90 -1.72
C ILE A 44 12.66 -11.56 -2.54
N ASP A 45 13.04 -10.93 -3.60
CA ASP A 45 13.96 -11.42 -4.63
C ASP A 45 15.04 -10.37 -4.97
N ASP A 46 15.76 -10.58 -6.08
CA ASP A 46 16.78 -9.65 -6.56
C ASP A 46 16.22 -8.26 -6.89
N GLN A 47 14.96 -8.14 -7.29
CA GLN A 47 14.32 -6.84 -7.51
C GLN A 47 14.24 -6.03 -6.20
N PHE A 48 13.84 -6.68 -5.11
CA PHE A 48 13.83 -6.04 -3.81
C PHE A 48 15.24 -5.59 -3.39
N VAL A 49 16.25 -6.44 -3.60
CA VAL A 49 17.66 -6.09 -3.32
C VAL A 49 18.11 -4.87 -4.14
N ASN A 50 17.76 -4.83 -5.42
CA ASN A 50 18.08 -3.71 -6.30
C ASN A 50 17.42 -2.41 -5.84
N VAL A 51 16.15 -2.46 -5.43
CA VAL A 51 15.43 -1.30 -4.86
C VAL A 51 16.14 -0.81 -3.59
N VAL A 52 16.53 -1.72 -2.68
CA VAL A 52 17.24 -1.34 -1.44
C VAL A 52 18.57 -0.68 -1.76
N HIS A 53 19.37 -1.24 -2.68
CA HIS A 53 20.63 -0.63 -3.11
C HIS A 53 20.43 0.75 -3.73
N HIS A 54 19.40 0.90 -4.58
CA HIS A 54 19.07 2.18 -5.19
C HIS A 54 18.66 3.22 -4.14
N LEU A 55 17.76 2.86 -3.22
CA LEU A 55 17.31 3.76 -2.14
C LEU A 55 18.44 4.17 -1.20
N ASN A 56 19.43 3.30 -0.97
CA ASN A 56 20.60 3.63 -0.15
C ASN A 56 21.52 4.68 -0.79
N GLN A 57 21.39 4.90 -2.10
CA GLN A 57 22.20 5.87 -2.85
C GLN A 57 21.38 7.10 -3.28
N CYS A 58 20.06 7.05 -3.21
CA CYS A 58 19.22 8.17 -3.64
C CYS A 58 19.34 9.35 -2.68
N LYS A 59 19.23 10.57 -3.21
CA LYS A 59 19.35 11.82 -2.44
C LYS A 59 18.01 12.26 -1.88
N HIS A 60 16.95 12.10 -2.65
CA HIS A 60 15.59 12.46 -2.27
C HIS A 60 14.63 11.37 -2.72
N LEU A 61 13.68 11.05 -1.86
CA LEU A 61 12.63 10.09 -2.10
C LEU A 61 11.26 10.80 -2.10
N VAL A 62 10.51 10.63 -3.18
CA VAL A 62 9.11 11.04 -3.25
C VAL A 62 8.24 9.81 -3.18
N VAL A 63 7.26 9.78 -2.29
CA VAL A 63 6.28 8.70 -2.24
C VAL A 63 4.93 9.24 -2.68
N THR A 64 4.25 8.55 -3.58
CA THR A 64 2.95 8.98 -4.10
C THR A 64 1.91 7.86 -4.08
N GLY A 65 0.65 8.24 -3.96
CA GLY A 65 -0.50 7.33 -3.93
C GLY A 65 -1.78 8.09 -3.69
N VAL A 66 -2.93 7.40 -3.83
CA VAL A 66 -4.27 7.96 -3.64
C VAL A 66 -5.04 7.15 -2.60
N GLY A 67 -5.94 7.79 -1.86
CA GLY A 67 -6.81 7.13 -0.88
C GLY A 67 -6.02 6.36 0.19
N LYS A 68 -6.34 5.09 0.41
CA LYS A 68 -5.65 4.23 1.41
C LYS A 68 -4.17 4.05 1.07
N SER A 69 -3.81 3.85 -0.20
CA SER A 69 -2.42 3.81 -0.67
C SER A 69 -1.67 5.10 -0.35
N GLY A 70 -2.33 6.26 -0.47
CA GLY A 70 -1.75 7.56 -0.09
C GLY A 70 -1.47 7.67 1.41
N LEU A 71 -2.35 7.14 2.28
CA LEU A 71 -2.11 7.11 3.73
C LEU A 71 -0.89 6.25 4.09
N ILE A 72 -0.76 5.09 3.46
CA ILE A 72 0.43 4.23 3.61
C ILE A 72 1.68 4.94 3.07
N GLY A 73 1.57 5.60 1.90
CA GLY A 73 2.65 6.38 1.32
C GLY A 73 3.16 7.49 2.24
N LYS A 74 2.27 8.22 2.91
CA LYS A 74 2.64 9.21 3.94
C LYS A 74 3.43 8.56 5.09
N LYS A 75 2.99 7.40 5.57
CA LYS A 75 3.69 6.66 6.63
C LYS A 75 5.08 6.22 6.17
N ILE A 76 5.21 5.68 4.97
CA ILE A 76 6.49 5.25 4.38
C ILE A 76 7.44 6.45 4.27
N SER A 77 7.01 7.56 3.67
CA SER A 77 7.80 8.78 3.53
C SER A 77 8.28 9.29 4.89
N SER A 78 7.40 9.40 5.89
CA SER A 78 7.76 9.79 7.26
C SER A 78 8.80 8.85 7.89
N THR A 79 8.68 7.54 7.62
CA THR A 79 9.64 6.55 8.14
C THR A 79 11.02 6.75 7.52
N PHE A 80 11.12 6.91 6.19
CA PHE A 80 12.39 7.18 5.53
C PHE A 80 13.04 8.48 6.02
N SER A 81 12.26 9.55 6.18
CA SER A 81 12.76 10.80 6.75
C SER A 81 13.35 10.61 8.16
N SER A 82 12.72 9.77 9.00
CA SER A 82 13.16 9.52 10.37
C SER A 82 14.49 8.75 10.46
N ILE A 83 14.85 8.00 9.42
CA ILE A 83 16.12 7.26 9.34
C ILE A 83 17.19 7.98 8.51
N GLY A 84 16.93 9.25 8.11
CA GLY A 84 17.93 10.12 7.49
C GLY A 84 17.89 10.19 5.97
N LEU A 85 16.94 9.52 5.28
CA LEU A 85 16.71 9.71 3.85
C LEU A 85 15.67 10.83 3.67
N PRO A 86 16.05 12.00 3.09
CA PRO A 86 15.10 13.06 2.78
C PRO A 86 13.94 12.54 1.94
N SER A 87 12.73 12.54 2.51
CA SER A 87 11.57 11.99 1.84
C SER A 87 10.35 12.88 2.04
N LEU A 88 9.54 13.01 0.99
CA LEU A 88 8.26 13.70 1.02
C LEU A 88 7.16 12.83 0.43
N PHE A 89 5.93 13.09 0.85
CA PHE A 89 4.74 12.51 0.24
C PHE A 89 4.09 13.52 -0.69
N LEU A 90 3.88 13.12 -1.95
CA LEU A 90 3.18 13.89 -2.97
C LEU A 90 1.85 13.20 -3.29
N HIS A 91 0.72 13.85 -3.03
CA HIS A 91 -0.58 13.31 -3.41
C HIS A 91 -0.72 13.35 -4.94
N ALA A 92 -1.05 12.22 -5.57
CA ALA A 92 -1.06 12.13 -7.04
C ALA A 92 -2.02 13.11 -7.71
N SER A 93 -3.15 13.44 -7.07
CA SER A 93 -4.08 14.46 -7.60
C SER A 93 -3.48 15.87 -7.54
N GLU A 94 -2.78 16.24 -6.45
CA GLU A 94 -2.15 17.55 -6.29
C GLU A 94 -0.96 17.73 -7.25
N ALA A 95 -0.24 16.64 -7.54
CA ALA A 95 0.84 16.62 -8.52
C ALA A 95 0.40 17.21 -9.86
N SER A 96 -0.83 16.91 -10.30
CA SER A 96 -1.39 17.42 -11.56
C SER A 96 -1.64 18.94 -11.55
N HIS A 97 -1.65 19.58 -10.39
CA HIS A 97 -1.99 20.99 -10.20
C HIS A 97 -0.79 21.90 -9.89
N GLY A 98 0.45 21.38 -10.00
CA GLY A 98 1.66 22.20 -9.87
C GLY A 98 2.74 21.62 -8.94
N ASP A 99 2.39 20.68 -8.06
CA ASP A 99 3.32 20.13 -7.06
C ASP A 99 4.39 19.21 -7.67
N LEU A 100 4.28 18.88 -8.98
CA LEU A 100 5.34 18.17 -9.72
C LEU A 100 6.70 18.89 -9.70
N GLY A 101 6.70 20.20 -9.48
CA GLY A 101 7.94 20.97 -9.27
C GLY A 101 8.75 20.56 -8.04
N MET A 102 8.19 19.71 -7.17
CA MET A 102 8.90 19.11 -6.03
C MET A 102 9.77 17.93 -6.41
N ILE A 103 9.66 17.42 -7.64
CA ILE A 103 10.45 16.31 -8.17
C ILE A 103 11.50 16.84 -9.14
N SER A 104 12.73 16.42 -8.95
CA SER A 104 13.87 16.80 -9.77
C SER A 104 14.46 15.59 -10.51
N GLU A 105 15.26 15.86 -11.52
CA GLU A 105 16.07 14.84 -12.20
C GLU A 105 16.94 14.09 -11.19
N GLY A 106 16.93 12.76 -11.27
CA GLY A 106 17.70 11.88 -10.38
C GLY A 106 17.04 11.61 -9.01
N ASP A 107 15.88 12.19 -8.72
CA ASP A 107 15.08 11.78 -7.57
C ASP A 107 14.49 10.37 -7.77
N THR A 108 14.12 9.74 -6.67
CA THR A 108 13.41 8.45 -6.69
C THR A 108 11.95 8.66 -6.33
N VAL A 109 11.06 8.07 -7.11
CA VAL A 109 9.62 8.07 -6.84
C VAL A 109 9.14 6.66 -6.52
N ILE A 110 8.53 6.45 -5.37
CA ILE A 110 7.75 5.24 -5.07
C ILE A 110 6.28 5.54 -5.32
N ALA A 111 5.68 4.92 -6.34
CA ALA A 111 4.28 5.04 -6.65
C ALA A 111 3.51 3.81 -6.17
N ILE A 112 2.48 4.03 -5.34
CA ILE A 112 1.70 2.95 -4.69
C ILE A 112 0.29 2.91 -5.29
N SER A 113 -0.03 1.80 -5.94
CA SER A 113 -1.36 1.51 -6.48
C SER A 113 -1.61 0.01 -6.54
N ASN A 114 -2.57 -0.50 -5.79
CA ASN A 114 -2.85 -1.95 -5.78
C ASN A 114 -3.23 -2.46 -7.17
N SER A 115 -4.12 -1.79 -7.88
CA SER A 115 -4.47 -2.13 -9.27
C SER A 115 -3.35 -1.81 -10.27
N GLY A 116 -2.48 -0.86 -9.95
CA GLY A 116 -1.50 -0.27 -10.86
C GLY A 116 -2.12 0.54 -12.01
N GLU A 117 -3.45 0.75 -11.97
CA GLU A 117 -4.24 1.46 -12.99
C GLU A 117 -4.99 2.67 -12.40
N THR A 118 -4.63 3.12 -11.19
CA THR A 118 -5.22 4.34 -10.61
C THR A 118 -4.97 5.52 -11.54
N GLU A 119 -6.04 6.16 -12.00
CA GLU A 119 -6.00 7.17 -13.08
C GLU A 119 -5.01 8.31 -12.79
N GLU A 120 -5.00 8.81 -11.55
CA GLU A 120 -4.10 9.88 -11.13
C GLU A 120 -2.63 9.46 -11.16
N ILE A 121 -2.33 8.19 -10.84
CA ILE A 121 -0.97 7.65 -10.94
C ILE A 121 -0.58 7.45 -12.41
N VAL A 122 -1.46 6.85 -13.22
CA VAL A 122 -1.19 6.57 -14.64
C VAL A 122 -0.91 7.87 -15.41
N LYS A 123 -1.62 8.95 -15.11
CA LYS A 123 -1.38 10.28 -15.71
C LYS A 123 0.00 10.86 -15.38
N LEU A 124 0.61 10.46 -14.27
CA LEU A 124 1.93 10.95 -13.85
C LEU A 124 3.09 10.16 -14.49
N LEU A 125 2.87 8.92 -14.92
CA LEU A 125 3.93 8.06 -15.45
C LEU A 125 4.74 8.71 -16.59
N PRO A 126 4.11 9.31 -17.63
CA PRO A 126 4.85 10.01 -18.68
C PRO A 126 5.65 11.22 -18.15
N VAL A 127 5.16 11.83 -17.07
CA VAL A 127 5.84 13.00 -16.48
C VAL A 127 7.08 12.56 -15.71
N PHE A 128 7.00 11.47 -14.92
CA PHE A 128 8.15 10.89 -14.23
C PHE A 128 9.26 10.51 -15.20
N ASN A 129 8.90 9.88 -16.31
CA ASN A 129 9.86 9.56 -17.37
C ASN A 129 10.51 10.82 -17.96
N ARG A 130 9.73 11.87 -18.24
CA ARG A 130 10.26 13.15 -18.78
C ARG A 130 11.18 13.87 -17.80
N ILE A 131 10.91 13.80 -16.50
CA ILE A 131 11.76 14.39 -15.44
C ILE A 131 13.04 13.56 -15.26
N GLN A 132 13.09 12.33 -15.75
CA GLN A 132 14.20 11.40 -15.56
C GLN A 132 14.44 11.05 -14.08
N CYS A 133 13.36 10.88 -13.31
CA CYS A 133 13.42 10.28 -11.99
C CYS A 133 13.35 8.75 -12.08
N THR A 134 13.92 8.06 -11.12
CA THR A 134 13.78 6.59 -11.02
C THR A 134 12.44 6.24 -10.41
N LEU A 135 11.65 5.42 -11.12
CA LEU A 135 10.32 5.01 -10.68
C LEU A 135 10.33 3.60 -10.09
N VAL A 136 9.90 3.48 -8.84
CA VAL A 136 9.63 2.22 -8.16
C VAL A 136 8.11 2.04 -8.07
N GLY A 137 7.56 1.08 -8.80
CA GLY A 137 6.14 0.72 -8.75
C GLY A 137 5.88 -0.27 -7.61
N MET A 138 4.93 0.04 -6.74
CA MET A 138 4.43 -0.84 -5.69
C MET A 138 2.99 -1.22 -6.01
N THR A 139 2.78 -2.43 -6.55
CA THR A 139 1.47 -2.83 -7.12
C THR A 139 1.15 -4.29 -6.88
N GLY A 140 -0.15 -4.61 -6.83
CA GLY A 140 -0.66 -5.99 -6.81
C GLY A 140 -0.90 -6.58 -8.22
N ASN A 141 -0.65 -5.81 -9.29
CA ASN A 141 -0.85 -6.25 -10.66
C ASN A 141 0.40 -5.98 -11.52
N MET A 142 1.17 -7.04 -11.76
CA MET A 142 2.42 -6.98 -12.53
C MET A 142 2.20 -6.67 -14.02
N GLU A 143 0.97 -6.82 -14.53
CA GLU A 143 0.61 -6.49 -15.91
C GLU A 143 0.08 -5.06 -16.08
N SER A 144 0.04 -4.29 -14.99
CA SER A 144 -0.49 -2.93 -14.98
C SER A 144 0.41 -1.92 -15.70
N SER A 145 -0.19 -0.76 -16.01
CA SER A 145 0.51 0.41 -16.56
C SER A 145 1.63 0.89 -15.64
N LEU A 146 1.41 0.88 -14.31
CA LEU A 146 2.43 1.23 -13.34
C LEU A 146 3.60 0.26 -13.39
N ALA A 147 3.34 -1.06 -13.36
CA ALA A 147 4.40 -2.06 -13.40
C ALA A 147 5.24 -1.96 -14.68
N LYS A 148 4.59 -1.83 -15.84
CA LYS A 148 5.27 -1.78 -17.15
C LYS A 148 6.11 -0.53 -17.38
N GLN A 149 5.83 0.56 -16.68
CA GLN A 149 6.55 1.83 -16.85
C GLN A 149 7.50 2.13 -15.68
N SER A 150 7.60 1.25 -14.69
CA SER A 150 8.52 1.38 -13.56
C SER A 150 9.89 0.79 -13.87
N ASP A 151 10.95 1.43 -13.38
CA ASP A 151 12.33 0.90 -13.45
C ASP A 151 12.50 -0.31 -12.51
N TYR A 152 11.80 -0.30 -11.38
CA TYR A 152 11.74 -1.40 -10.42
C TYR A 152 10.28 -1.64 -10.01
N VAL A 153 9.93 -2.89 -9.76
CA VAL A 153 8.57 -3.25 -9.32
C VAL A 153 8.64 -4.11 -8.06
N LEU A 154 7.85 -3.72 -7.06
CA LEU A 154 7.62 -4.51 -5.86
C LEU A 154 6.20 -5.09 -5.94
N ASP A 155 6.12 -6.41 -6.08
CA ASP A 155 4.86 -7.15 -6.09
C ASP A 155 4.30 -7.26 -4.68
N VAL A 156 3.20 -6.54 -4.43
CA VAL A 156 2.46 -6.54 -3.17
C VAL A 156 1.08 -7.19 -3.31
N SER A 157 0.91 -8.06 -4.30
CA SER A 157 -0.36 -8.75 -4.55
C SER A 157 -0.80 -9.58 -3.35
N VAL A 158 -2.11 -9.65 -3.15
CA VAL A 158 -2.76 -10.51 -2.17
C VAL A 158 -3.83 -11.35 -2.85
N LYS A 159 -4.12 -12.53 -2.34
CA LYS A 159 -5.13 -13.45 -2.92
C LYS A 159 -6.54 -13.11 -2.48
N GLU A 160 -6.69 -12.55 -1.29
CA GLU A 160 -7.97 -12.19 -0.67
C GLU A 160 -7.77 -10.89 0.13
N GLU A 161 -8.76 -9.99 0.02
CA GLU A 161 -8.85 -8.72 0.79
C GLU A 161 -9.95 -8.81 1.85
#